data_468e4bf3689f0a44487168de81992ad7
#
_entry.id   468e4bf3689f0a44487168de81992ad7
#
_cell.length_a   1.000
_cell.length_b   1.000
_cell.length_c   1.000
_cell.angle_alpha   90.00
_cell.angle_beta   90.00
_cell.angle_gamma   90.00
#
_symmetry.space_group_name_H-M   'P 1'
#
loop_
_entity.id
_entity.type
_entity.pdbx_description
1 polymer ?
#
loop_
_entity_poly.entity_id
_entity_poly.type
_entity_poly.pdbx_seq_one_letter_code
_entity_poly.pdbx_strand_id
1 'polypeptide(L)'
;MGKKLNFKYKVLIASAGLGNRLKGMTKNINKALISIAHKPAISYIIEKFDVDIEIIIAVGYKADLIKDYISIAYPNRKITFVDVDKFEGEGSGLGYSIMKCEEHLQCPFIFSSNDTIVLEDIKPPTFNWMGQTDLEDNSQYRSIVSKNNQVKELRAKNYIGDSKAYIGLSGIFNYKEFWSSMKSGVNEGSIMIGESFGLRNLISKNISLFDFTWFDTGNIDQLNKTREFFSKNNNYNILEKEEEAIWFQEDKVIKFSIDKNFIKNRVARSSSLGKYIPSIITSSENMFAYKKIEGDVFSKLPSEKNLKFFLNWIEEFWQKKELSRDQEKDFFSTCNVFYKEKTYKRVKLFFTELERFDVEENINGIQTPKIFDLLDMVDWKLLSKGIPVRFHGDLHFENILINNNSDQPFTLLDWRQDFGGNMEYGDIYYDLAKLNHGFIISHKIIDEELFNVETNLDHIRYDFHRTQNLINCEEYFKDWVVNKGFNYSKVELLTSLIFLNIAVLHHYPYNKLLFYLGKSMLYKYLRPENNNK
;
A
#
# COMPACT_ATOMS: atom_id res chain seq x y z
N MET A 1 -17.32 28.07 -21.88
CA MET A 1 -18.36 27.05 -22.10
C MET A 1 -18.15 26.44 -23.48
N GLY A 2 -17.38 25.35 -23.59
CA GLY A 2 -17.16 24.63 -24.83
C GLY A 2 -18.41 23.83 -25.19
N LYS A 3 -18.82 23.86 -26.46
CA LYS A 3 -19.89 23.01 -26.99
C LYS A 3 -19.51 21.54 -26.69
N LYS A 4 -20.30 20.84 -25.83
CA LYS A 4 -20.22 19.38 -25.71
C LYS A 4 -20.45 18.80 -27.11
N LEU A 5 -19.40 18.29 -27.70
CA LEU A 5 -19.51 17.50 -28.93
C LEU A 5 -20.34 16.24 -28.56
N ASN A 6 -21.51 16.11 -29.18
CA ASN A 6 -22.43 14.97 -28.97
C ASN A 6 -21.91 13.70 -29.70
N PHE A 7 -20.57 13.51 -29.70
CA PHE A 7 -19.92 12.39 -30.36
C PHE A 7 -19.81 11.22 -29.36
N LYS A 8 -20.58 10.18 -29.63
CA LYS A 8 -20.60 8.99 -28.77
C LYS A 8 -19.42 8.07 -29.11
N TYR A 9 -18.61 7.79 -28.13
CA TYR A 9 -17.54 6.79 -28.20
C TYR A 9 -17.40 6.07 -26.87
N LYS A 10 -16.63 5.00 -26.86
CA LYS A 10 -16.31 4.21 -25.66
C LYS A 10 -14.79 4.10 -25.50
N VAL A 11 -14.35 3.60 -24.36
CA VAL A 11 -12.94 3.33 -24.10
C VAL A 11 -12.76 1.86 -23.80
N LEU A 12 -11.73 1.23 -24.35
CA LEU A 12 -11.31 -0.14 -24.02
C LEU A 12 -10.00 -0.08 -23.24
N ILE A 13 -9.99 -0.69 -22.05
CA ILE A 13 -8.77 -0.91 -21.24
C ILE A 13 -8.51 -2.41 -21.16
N ALA A 14 -7.36 -2.87 -21.66
CA ALA A 14 -7.01 -4.28 -21.66
C ALA A 14 -6.24 -4.65 -20.39
N SER A 15 -6.92 -5.27 -19.41
CA SER A 15 -6.38 -5.60 -18.07
C SER A 15 -6.37 -7.10 -17.74
N ALA A 16 -6.52 -7.99 -18.73
CA ALA A 16 -6.65 -9.43 -18.48
C ALA A 16 -5.31 -10.14 -18.19
N GLY A 17 -4.16 -9.61 -18.62
CA GLY A 17 -2.88 -10.31 -18.61
C GLY A 17 -2.21 -10.44 -17.24
N LEU A 18 -1.29 -11.42 -17.13
CA LEU A 18 -0.54 -11.78 -15.89
C LEU A 18 0.45 -10.71 -15.42
N GLY A 19 0.99 -9.89 -16.31
CA GLY A 19 2.01 -8.88 -15.95
C GLY A 19 3.39 -9.47 -15.65
N ASN A 20 3.79 -10.56 -16.28
CA ASN A 20 5.02 -11.33 -15.99
C ASN A 20 6.32 -10.50 -15.95
N ARG A 21 6.41 -9.39 -16.70
CA ARG A 21 7.58 -8.49 -16.70
C ARG A 21 7.78 -7.74 -15.37
N LEU A 22 6.76 -7.71 -14.51
CA LEU A 22 6.80 -7.12 -13.17
C LEU A 22 7.15 -8.13 -12.07
N LYS A 23 7.46 -9.37 -12.46
CA LYS A 23 7.92 -10.46 -11.58
C LYS A 23 7.01 -10.65 -10.34
N GLY A 24 7.60 -10.68 -9.13
CA GLY A 24 6.87 -10.89 -7.87
C GLY A 24 5.79 -9.86 -7.56
N MET A 25 5.87 -8.64 -8.12
CA MET A 25 4.90 -7.57 -7.83
C MET A 25 3.47 -7.91 -8.25
N THR A 26 3.28 -8.77 -9.26
CA THR A 26 1.95 -9.21 -9.70
C THR A 26 1.49 -10.52 -9.06
N LYS A 27 2.28 -11.09 -8.13
CA LYS A 27 1.90 -12.32 -7.43
C LYS A 27 0.57 -12.19 -6.69
N ASN A 28 0.39 -11.08 -6.01
CA ASN A 28 -0.74 -10.83 -5.11
C ASN A 28 -1.82 -9.92 -5.69
N ILE A 29 -1.49 -9.06 -6.65
CA ILE A 29 -2.43 -8.12 -7.31
C ILE A 29 -2.28 -8.15 -8.84
N ASN A 30 -3.29 -7.67 -9.56
CA ASN A 30 -3.15 -7.44 -11.00
C ASN A 30 -2.27 -6.21 -11.25
N LYS A 31 -1.52 -6.17 -12.36
CA LYS A 31 -0.67 -5.04 -12.72
C LYS A 31 -1.41 -3.69 -12.80
N ALA A 32 -2.70 -3.72 -13.14
CA ALA A 32 -3.56 -2.54 -13.17
C ALA A 32 -3.73 -1.86 -11.80
N LEU A 33 -3.57 -2.63 -10.71
CA LEU A 33 -3.70 -2.17 -9.33
C LEU A 33 -2.35 -1.83 -8.67
N ILE A 34 -1.24 -1.95 -9.40
CA ILE A 34 0.08 -1.56 -8.85
C ILE A 34 0.04 -0.07 -8.50
N SER A 35 0.54 0.23 -7.32
CA SER A 35 0.54 1.58 -6.75
C SER A 35 1.61 2.46 -7.40
N ILE A 36 1.18 3.66 -7.81
CA ILE A 36 2.03 4.75 -8.27
C ILE A 36 1.66 5.95 -7.42
N ALA A 37 2.55 6.37 -6.51
CA ALA A 37 2.27 7.45 -5.58
C ALA A 37 0.92 7.27 -4.84
N HIS A 38 0.68 6.05 -4.31
CA HIS A 38 -0.54 5.65 -3.59
C HIS A 38 -1.83 5.71 -4.41
N LYS A 39 -1.75 5.57 -5.73
CA LYS A 39 -2.90 5.47 -6.62
C LYS A 39 -2.66 4.35 -7.62
N PRO A 40 -3.63 3.44 -7.88
CA PRO A 40 -3.45 2.38 -8.86
C PRO A 40 -3.23 2.89 -10.27
N ALA A 41 -2.41 2.21 -11.05
CA ALA A 41 -2.12 2.56 -12.44
C ALA A 41 -3.38 2.76 -13.29
N ILE A 42 -4.38 1.89 -13.12
CA ILE A 42 -5.65 1.97 -13.86
C ILE A 42 -6.43 3.28 -13.58
N SER A 43 -6.27 3.85 -12.39
CA SER A 43 -6.96 5.10 -12.02
C SER A 43 -6.44 6.28 -12.80
N TYR A 44 -5.14 6.34 -13.09
CA TYR A 44 -4.57 7.37 -13.95
C TYR A 44 -5.15 7.32 -15.37
N ILE A 45 -5.51 6.13 -15.85
CA ILE A 45 -6.12 5.95 -17.18
C ILE A 45 -7.60 6.32 -17.14
N ILE A 46 -8.37 5.80 -16.17
CA ILE A 46 -9.81 6.03 -16.04
C ILE A 46 -10.12 7.52 -15.93
N GLU A 47 -9.35 8.25 -15.16
CA GLU A 47 -9.56 9.68 -14.88
C GLU A 47 -9.23 10.61 -16.04
N LYS A 48 -8.60 10.10 -17.11
CA LYS A 48 -8.39 10.85 -18.35
C LYS A 48 -9.67 11.02 -19.17
N PHE A 49 -10.73 10.31 -18.84
CA PHE A 49 -11.98 10.32 -19.57
C PHE A 49 -13.11 10.94 -18.75
N ASP A 50 -13.99 11.70 -19.41
CA ASP A 50 -15.16 12.28 -18.77
C ASP A 50 -16.03 11.18 -18.12
N VAL A 51 -16.73 11.54 -17.06
CA VAL A 51 -17.57 10.61 -16.26
C VAL A 51 -18.68 9.96 -17.08
N ASP A 52 -19.16 10.61 -18.12
CA ASP A 52 -20.23 10.14 -19.01
C ASP A 52 -19.76 9.10 -20.05
N ILE A 53 -18.45 8.98 -20.25
CA ILE A 53 -17.86 8.02 -21.20
C ILE A 53 -17.89 6.62 -20.62
N GLU A 54 -18.48 5.70 -21.37
CA GLU A 54 -18.48 4.27 -20.98
C GLU A 54 -17.10 3.65 -21.22
N ILE A 55 -16.60 2.98 -20.18
CA ILE A 55 -15.30 2.28 -20.22
C ILE A 55 -15.56 0.78 -20.19
N ILE A 56 -15.03 0.06 -21.16
CA ILE A 56 -15.02 -1.39 -21.24
C ILE A 56 -13.67 -1.87 -20.71
N ILE A 57 -13.67 -2.74 -19.72
CA ILE A 57 -12.44 -3.29 -19.14
C ILE A 57 -12.40 -4.78 -19.35
N ALA A 58 -11.46 -5.25 -20.16
CA ALA A 58 -11.18 -6.68 -20.30
C ALA A 58 -10.42 -7.14 -19.07
N VAL A 59 -10.99 -8.06 -18.29
CA VAL A 59 -10.42 -8.60 -17.05
C VAL A 59 -10.18 -10.10 -17.16
N GLY A 60 -9.16 -10.63 -16.50
CA GLY A 60 -8.79 -12.04 -16.52
C GLY A 60 -8.03 -12.42 -15.25
N TYR A 61 -6.71 -12.32 -15.28
CA TYR A 61 -5.91 -12.59 -14.09
C TYR A 61 -6.30 -11.66 -12.94
N LYS A 62 -6.72 -12.25 -11.80
CA LYS A 62 -7.22 -11.53 -10.60
C LYS A 62 -8.32 -10.49 -10.92
N ALA A 63 -9.25 -10.90 -11.79
CA ALA A 63 -10.36 -10.07 -12.25
C ALA A 63 -11.17 -9.47 -11.08
N ASP A 64 -11.44 -10.29 -10.04
CA ASP A 64 -12.26 -9.88 -8.90
C ASP A 64 -11.66 -8.69 -8.16
N LEU A 65 -10.33 -8.63 -8.00
CA LEU A 65 -9.66 -7.50 -7.36
C LEU A 65 -9.81 -6.21 -8.15
N ILE A 66 -9.77 -6.29 -9.50
CA ILE A 66 -10.01 -5.10 -10.35
C ILE A 66 -11.46 -4.66 -10.23
N LYS A 67 -12.42 -5.60 -10.31
CA LYS A 67 -13.86 -5.32 -10.19
C LYS A 67 -14.17 -4.67 -8.83
N ASP A 68 -13.65 -5.23 -7.74
CA ASP A 68 -13.82 -4.72 -6.38
C ASP A 68 -13.26 -3.31 -6.25
N TYR A 69 -12.00 -3.10 -6.66
CA TYR A 69 -11.38 -1.78 -6.60
C TYR A 69 -12.21 -0.73 -7.35
N ILE A 70 -12.59 -1.03 -8.59
CA ILE A 70 -13.32 -0.09 -9.44
C ILE A 70 -14.70 0.21 -8.91
N SER A 71 -15.42 -0.78 -8.37
CA SER A 71 -16.74 -0.57 -7.77
C SER A 71 -16.68 0.33 -6.52
N ILE A 72 -15.60 0.23 -5.75
CA ILE A 72 -15.34 1.06 -4.57
C ILE A 72 -14.88 2.46 -4.97
N ALA A 73 -13.93 2.55 -5.90
CA ALA A 73 -13.32 3.81 -6.30
C ALA A 73 -14.24 4.67 -7.17
N TYR A 74 -14.98 4.04 -8.08
CA TYR A 74 -15.78 4.71 -9.12
C TYR A 74 -17.24 4.24 -9.18
N PRO A 75 -18.01 4.28 -8.09
CA PRO A 75 -19.36 3.70 -8.03
C PRO A 75 -20.36 4.32 -9.01
N ASN A 76 -20.10 5.54 -9.48
CA ASN A 76 -20.99 6.30 -10.37
C ASN A 76 -20.54 6.31 -11.83
N ARG A 77 -19.44 5.63 -12.18
CA ARG A 77 -18.95 5.57 -13.57
C ARG A 77 -19.60 4.43 -14.36
N LYS A 78 -19.83 4.67 -15.64
CA LYS A 78 -20.30 3.64 -16.56
C LYS A 78 -19.12 2.73 -16.94
N ILE A 79 -18.98 1.61 -16.24
CA ILE A 79 -17.93 0.63 -16.50
C ILE A 79 -18.56 -0.73 -16.77
N THR A 80 -18.16 -1.35 -17.87
CA THR A 80 -18.56 -2.71 -18.27
C THR A 80 -17.32 -3.61 -18.20
N PHE A 81 -17.39 -4.66 -17.41
CA PHE A 81 -16.34 -5.67 -17.35
C PHE A 81 -16.63 -6.78 -18.34
N VAL A 82 -15.59 -7.19 -19.07
CA VAL A 82 -15.63 -8.33 -19.99
C VAL A 82 -14.64 -9.38 -19.50
N ASP A 83 -15.16 -10.51 -19.06
CA ASP A 83 -14.34 -11.60 -18.55
C ASP A 83 -13.63 -12.33 -19.70
N VAL A 84 -12.32 -12.41 -19.61
CA VAL A 84 -11.44 -13.11 -20.57
C VAL A 84 -11.07 -14.47 -19.99
N ASP A 85 -11.63 -15.50 -20.56
CA ASP A 85 -11.45 -16.89 -20.11
C ASP A 85 -10.05 -17.45 -20.40
N LYS A 86 -9.41 -17.00 -21.51
CA LYS A 86 -8.04 -17.40 -21.89
C LYS A 86 -7.08 -16.23 -21.77
N PHE A 87 -6.53 -15.98 -20.59
CA PHE A 87 -5.54 -14.94 -20.34
C PHE A 87 -4.10 -15.48 -20.21
N GLU A 88 -3.90 -16.79 -20.24
CA GLU A 88 -2.59 -17.46 -20.28
C GLU A 88 -2.64 -18.74 -21.14
N GLY A 89 -1.47 -19.26 -21.54
CA GLY A 89 -1.34 -20.47 -22.32
C GLY A 89 -1.63 -20.27 -23.82
N GLU A 90 -1.76 -21.37 -24.56
CA GLU A 90 -1.99 -21.38 -25.99
C GLU A 90 -3.36 -20.76 -26.35
N GLY A 91 -3.37 -19.89 -27.34
CA GLY A 91 -4.55 -19.13 -27.77
C GLY A 91 -4.88 -17.92 -26.91
N SER A 92 -4.10 -17.63 -25.87
CA SER A 92 -4.17 -16.35 -25.15
C SER A 92 -3.41 -15.24 -25.89
N GLY A 93 -3.73 -13.99 -25.59
CA GLY A 93 -3.03 -12.84 -26.14
C GLY A 93 -3.85 -11.57 -26.04
N LEU A 94 -3.20 -10.43 -26.27
CA LEU A 94 -3.86 -9.13 -26.20
C LEU A 94 -5.03 -9.04 -27.19
N GLY A 95 -4.86 -9.55 -28.41
CA GLY A 95 -5.91 -9.57 -29.41
C GLY A 95 -7.10 -10.44 -29.03
N TYR A 96 -6.88 -11.56 -28.36
CA TYR A 96 -7.97 -12.37 -27.81
C TYR A 96 -8.81 -11.55 -26.82
N SER A 97 -8.14 -10.89 -25.87
CA SER A 97 -8.83 -10.04 -24.88
C SER A 97 -9.62 -8.90 -25.54
N ILE A 98 -9.06 -8.28 -26.57
CA ILE A 98 -9.72 -7.24 -27.36
C ILE A 98 -10.95 -7.78 -28.10
N MET A 99 -10.83 -8.91 -28.78
CA MET A 99 -11.94 -9.52 -29.54
C MET A 99 -13.11 -9.94 -28.65
N LYS A 100 -12.87 -10.35 -27.39
CA LYS A 100 -13.96 -10.60 -26.43
C LYS A 100 -14.80 -9.35 -26.13
N CYS A 101 -14.23 -8.16 -26.34
CA CYS A 101 -14.93 -6.89 -26.12
C CYS A 101 -15.69 -6.34 -27.34
N GLU A 102 -15.62 -7.01 -28.49
CA GLU A 102 -16.17 -6.52 -29.76
C GLU A 102 -17.63 -6.11 -29.68
N GLU A 103 -18.49 -6.94 -29.10
CA GLU A 103 -19.94 -6.68 -29.00
C GLU A 103 -20.28 -5.39 -28.24
N HIS A 104 -19.43 -4.99 -27.29
CA HIS A 104 -19.57 -3.76 -26.50
C HIS A 104 -19.02 -2.53 -27.23
N LEU A 105 -18.25 -2.70 -28.32
CA LEU A 105 -17.48 -1.65 -29.01
C LEU A 105 -17.91 -1.50 -30.47
N GLN A 106 -19.24 -1.53 -30.72
CA GLN A 106 -19.83 -1.32 -32.04
C GLN A 106 -20.05 0.20 -32.34
N CYS A 107 -19.05 1.00 -31.96
CA CYS A 107 -18.96 2.45 -32.20
C CYS A 107 -17.48 2.86 -32.26
N PRO A 108 -17.14 4.08 -32.66
CA PRO A 108 -15.78 4.58 -32.46
C PRO A 108 -15.33 4.42 -31.01
N PHE A 109 -14.08 4.06 -30.80
CA PHE A 109 -13.56 3.83 -29.45
C PHE A 109 -12.08 4.21 -29.32
N ILE A 110 -11.65 4.40 -28.08
CA ILE A 110 -10.24 4.56 -27.73
C ILE A 110 -9.77 3.24 -27.15
N PHE A 111 -8.66 2.72 -27.64
CA PHE A 111 -7.91 1.65 -27.00
C PHE A 111 -6.83 2.24 -26.10
N SER A 112 -6.74 1.76 -24.87
CA SER A 112 -5.64 2.04 -23.95
C SER A 112 -5.08 0.75 -23.37
N SER A 113 -3.78 0.57 -23.46
CA SER A 113 -3.08 -0.43 -22.65
C SER A 113 -3.16 -0.04 -21.16
N ASN A 114 -3.25 -1.01 -20.27
CA ASN A 114 -3.36 -0.74 -18.82
C ASN A 114 -2.02 -0.37 -18.14
N ASP A 115 -0.96 -0.23 -18.92
CA ASP A 115 0.37 0.22 -18.50
C ASP A 115 0.78 1.56 -19.13
N THR A 116 -0.14 2.24 -19.79
CA THR A 116 0.08 3.52 -20.47
C THR A 116 -0.51 4.67 -19.68
N ILE A 117 0.33 5.51 -19.10
CA ILE A 117 -0.06 6.74 -18.40
C ILE A 117 0.45 7.93 -19.22
N VAL A 118 -0.40 8.92 -19.45
CA VAL A 118 -0.06 10.15 -20.21
C VAL A 118 -0.47 11.40 -19.44
N LEU A 119 0.26 12.51 -19.65
CA LEU A 119 -0.07 13.79 -19.00
C LEU A 119 -1.09 14.60 -19.76
N GLU A 120 -1.04 14.59 -21.09
CA GLU A 120 -1.89 15.37 -21.95
C GLU A 120 -3.34 14.84 -21.98
N ASP A 121 -4.27 15.68 -22.44
CA ASP A 121 -5.66 15.29 -22.68
C ASP A 121 -5.76 14.38 -23.90
N ILE A 122 -6.55 13.32 -23.75
CA ILE A 122 -6.76 12.33 -24.81
C ILE A 122 -7.87 12.84 -25.76
N LYS A 123 -7.54 12.88 -27.04
CA LYS A 123 -8.50 13.32 -28.08
C LYS A 123 -9.58 12.28 -28.33
N PRO A 124 -10.86 12.68 -28.54
CA PRO A 124 -11.91 11.73 -28.91
C PRO A 124 -11.61 11.10 -30.29
N PRO A 125 -12.09 9.88 -30.56
CA PRO A 125 -11.80 9.15 -31.80
C PRO A 125 -12.72 9.61 -32.95
N THR A 126 -12.70 10.90 -33.30
CA THR A 126 -13.45 11.47 -34.42
C THR A 126 -12.81 11.18 -35.78
N PHE A 127 -11.61 10.65 -35.77
CA PHE A 127 -10.83 10.07 -36.86
C PHE A 127 -9.85 9.07 -36.29
N ASN A 128 -9.18 8.27 -37.12
CA ASN A 128 -8.17 7.34 -36.64
C ASN A 128 -6.90 8.08 -36.22
N TRP A 129 -6.39 7.76 -35.00
CA TRP A 129 -5.15 8.33 -34.51
C TRP A 129 -4.37 7.34 -33.61
N MET A 130 -3.07 7.56 -33.52
CA MET A 130 -2.17 6.81 -32.60
C MET A 130 -1.35 7.78 -31.75
N GLY A 131 -1.17 7.40 -30.49
CA GLY A 131 -0.26 8.07 -29.57
C GLY A 131 1.17 7.59 -29.78
N GLN A 132 2.09 8.53 -29.79
CA GLN A 132 3.52 8.28 -29.93
C GLN A 132 4.33 9.09 -28.93
N THR A 133 5.57 8.65 -28.72
CA THR A 133 6.58 9.40 -27.97
C THR A 133 7.96 9.19 -28.58
N ASP A 134 8.85 10.12 -28.33
CA ASP A 134 10.27 10.02 -28.71
C ASP A 134 11.06 9.40 -27.56
N LEU A 135 11.84 8.37 -27.84
CA LEU A 135 12.68 7.67 -26.86
C LEU A 135 14.07 7.50 -27.43
N GLU A 136 15.09 7.59 -26.58
CA GLU A 136 16.48 7.26 -26.93
C GLU A 136 16.63 5.80 -27.37
N ASP A 137 15.87 4.89 -26.74
CA ASP A 137 15.79 3.48 -27.11
C ASP A 137 14.34 3.01 -27.16
N ASN A 138 13.82 2.77 -28.37
CA ASN A 138 12.50 2.23 -28.65
C ASN A 138 12.49 0.74 -29.02
N SER A 139 13.58 0.02 -28.78
CA SER A 139 13.71 -1.40 -29.12
C SER A 139 12.64 -2.29 -28.48
N GLN A 140 12.20 -1.95 -27.29
CA GLN A 140 11.16 -2.70 -26.55
C GLN A 140 9.74 -2.42 -27.02
N TYR A 141 9.54 -1.43 -27.89
CA TYR A 141 8.23 -0.95 -28.33
C TYR A 141 8.04 -1.15 -29.83
N ARG A 142 6.80 -1.06 -30.29
CA ARG A 142 6.51 -1.00 -31.71
C ARG A 142 6.89 0.37 -32.23
N SER A 143 7.48 0.42 -33.38
CA SER A 143 7.97 1.66 -33.99
C SER A 143 7.01 2.19 -35.06
N ILE A 144 6.74 3.48 -35.02
CA ILE A 144 5.93 4.19 -35.99
C ILE A 144 6.83 4.88 -36.99
N VAL A 145 6.74 4.50 -38.24
CA VAL A 145 7.32 5.26 -39.37
C VAL A 145 6.26 6.20 -39.91
N SER A 146 6.55 7.50 -39.97
CA SER A 146 5.58 8.51 -40.31
C SER A 146 6.08 9.45 -41.41
N LYS A 147 5.11 10.11 -42.12
CA LYS A 147 5.38 11.21 -43.02
C LYS A 147 4.20 12.21 -42.97
N ASN A 148 4.50 13.50 -42.81
CA ASN A 148 3.49 14.55 -42.69
C ASN A 148 2.45 14.27 -41.59
N ASN A 149 2.90 13.87 -40.39
CA ASN A 149 2.05 13.55 -39.25
C ASN A 149 1.02 12.42 -39.49
N GLN A 150 1.32 11.53 -40.44
CA GLN A 150 0.50 10.37 -40.81
C GLN A 150 1.33 9.12 -40.70
N VAL A 151 0.75 8.06 -40.11
CA VAL A 151 1.37 6.75 -40.05
C VAL A 151 1.56 6.19 -41.45
N LYS A 152 2.76 5.78 -41.80
CA LYS A 152 3.08 5.06 -43.05
C LYS A 152 3.29 3.59 -42.79
N GLU A 153 3.86 3.27 -41.68
CA GLU A 153 4.09 1.88 -41.31
C GLU A 153 4.16 1.72 -39.78
N LEU A 154 3.69 0.59 -39.28
CA LEU A 154 3.83 0.17 -37.90
C LEU A 154 4.73 -1.07 -37.85
N ARG A 155 5.97 -0.89 -37.43
CA ARG A 155 7.01 -1.93 -37.35
C ARG A 155 6.92 -2.74 -36.06
N ALA A 156 7.47 -3.92 -36.10
CA ALA A 156 7.65 -4.75 -34.92
C ALA A 156 8.69 -4.13 -33.97
N LYS A 157 8.79 -4.68 -32.76
CA LYS A 157 9.86 -4.36 -31.81
C LYS A 157 11.23 -4.62 -32.41
N ASN A 158 12.27 -3.98 -31.85
CA ASN A 158 13.67 -4.04 -32.30
C ASN A 158 13.89 -3.49 -33.74
N TYR A 159 13.03 -2.59 -34.19
CA TYR A 159 13.27 -1.88 -35.45
C TYR A 159 14.39 -0.84 -35.27
N ILE A 160 15.34 -0.85 -36.18
CA ILE A 160 16.44 0.13 -36.24
C ILE A 160 16.15 1.09 -37.38
N GLY A 161 15.94 2.37 -37.09
CA GLY A 161 15.65 3.42 -38.06
C GLY A 161 14.95 4.61 -37.42
N ASP A 162 14.77 5.67 -38.20
CA ASP A 162 14.07 6.86 -37.76
C ASP A 162 12.58 6.55 -37.53
N SER A 163 12.20 6.52 -36.27
CA SER A 163 10.86 6.12 -35.85
C SER A 163 10.59 6.54 -34.40
N LYS A 164 9.31 6.76 -34.08
CA LYS A 164 8.86 7.00 -32.69
C LYS A 164 8.21 5.75 -32.10
N ALA A 165 8.19 5.66 -30.78
CA ALA A 165 7.54 4.55 -30.08
C ALA A 165 6.00 4.71 -30.10
N TYR A 166 5.27 3.64 -30.43
CA TYR A 166 3.84 3.52 -30.18
C TYR A 166 3.59 3.20 -28.71
N ILE A 167 2.79 4.02 -28.04
CA ILE A 167 2.59 3.97 -26.60
C ILE A 167 1.41 3.10 -26.15
N GLY A 168 0.76 2.34 -27.04
CA GLY A 168 -0.41 1.53 -26.69
C GLY A 168 -1.68 2.36 -26.41
N LEU A 169 -1.79 3.54 -27.02
CA LEU A 169 -2.95 4.43 -26.95
C LEU A 169 -3.38 4.83 -28.36
N SER A 170 -4.64 4.60 -28.72
CA SER A 170 -5.14 4.91 -30.08
C SER A 170 -6.63 5.19 -30.10
N GLY A 171 -7.03 6.09 -30.98
CA GLY A 171 -8.44 6.37 -31.33
C GLY A 171 -8.82 5.65 -32.62
N ILE A 172 -9.83 4.82 -32.56
CA ILE A 172 -10.30 3.96 -33.65
C ILE A 172 -11.68 4.48 -34.11
N PHE A 173 -11.69 5.27 -35.19
CA PHE A 173 -12.91 5.76 -35.79
C PHE A 173 -13.54 4.71 -36.71
N ASN A 174 -12.73 4.11 -37.57
CA ASN A 174 -13.14 3.04 -38.48
C ASN A 174 -13.22 1.68 -37.77
N TYR A 175 -14.06 1.58 -36.76
CA TYR A 175 -14.16 0.39 -35.90
C TYR A 175 -14.62 -0.87 -36.67
N LYS A 176 -15.48 -0.74 -37.69
CA LYS A 176 -15.95 -1.87 -38.48
C LYS A 176 -14.81 -2.54 -39.26
N GLU A 177 -13.98 -1.75 -39.89
CA GLU A 177 -12.80 -2.22 -40.60
C GLU A 177 -11.76 -2.80 -39.65
N PHE A 178 -11.62 -2.16 -38.46
CA PHE A 178 -10.76 -2.70 -37.40
C PHE A 178 -11.20 -4.11 -36.99
N TRP A 179 -12.47 -4.31 -36.67
CA TRP A 179 -13.00 -5.62 -36.27
C TRP A 179 -12.93 -6.66 -37.37
N SER A 180 -13.27 -6.27 -38.63
CA SER A 180 -13.10 -7.14 -39.78
C SER A 180 -11.66 -7.63 -39.92
N SER A 181 -10.70 -6.72 -39.77
CA SER A 181 -9.27 -7.05 -39.81
C SER A 181 -8.85 -7.98 -38.68
N MET A 182 -9.26 -7.71 -37.45
CA MET A 182 -8.93 -8.55 -36.32
C MET A 182 -9.44 -10.00 -36.49
N LYS A 183 -10.66 -10.18 -37.03
CA LYS A 183 -11.27 -11.50 -37.27
C LYS A 183 -10.60 -12.25 -38.41
N SER A 184 -10.41 -11.60 -39.56
CA SER A 184 -9.75 -12.26 -40.69
C SER A 184 -8.30 -12.63 -40.42
N GLY A 185 -7.64 -11.87 -39.54
CA GLY A 185 -6.25 -12.07 -39.17
C GLY A 185 -5.98 -13.11 -38.08
N VAL A 186 -6.96 -13.91 -37.65
CA VAL A 186 -6.77 -14.88 -36.55
C VAL A 186 -5.64 -15.86 -36.88
N ASN A 187 -5.61 -16.38 -38.10
CA ASN A 187 -4.56 -17.29 -38.58
C ASN A 187 -3.23 -16.57 -38.91
N GLU A 188 -3.24 -15.24 -38.97
CA GLU A 188 -2.07 -14.39 -39.24
C GLU A 188 -1.49 -13.77 -37.98
N GLY A 189 -2.00 -14.16 -36.81
CA GLY A 189 -1.48 -13.76 -35.51
C GLY A 189 -2.15 -12.56 -34.87
N SER A 190 -3.35 -12.13 -35.30
CA SER A 190 -4.09 -11.02 -34.68
C SER A 190 -4.30 -11.23 -33.18
N ILE A 191 -4.50 -12.49 -32.72
CA ILE A 191 -4.63 -12.89 -31.31
C ILE A 191 -3.42 -12.45 -30.49
N MET A 192 -2.22 -12.71 -30.99
CA MET A 192 -0.95 -12.43 -30.30
C MET A 192 -0.49 -10.97 -30.48
N ILE A 193 -0.71 -10.41 -31.67
CA ILE A 193 -0.25 -9.07 -32.03
C ILE A 193 -1.08 -7.98 -31.34
N GLY A 194 -2.38 -8.24 -31.18
CA GLY A 194 -3.29 -7.32 -30.50
C GLY A 194 -3.79 -6.19 -31.40
N GLU A 195 -4.14 -5.05 -30.82
CA GLU A 195 -4.73 -3.88 -31.49
C GLU A 195 -3.90 -3.39 -32.67
N SER A 196 -2.60 -3.52 -32.59
CA SER A 196 -1.70 -3.09 -33.65
C SER A 196 -1.86 -3.88 -34.96
N PHE A 197 -2.44 -5.09 -34.90
CA PHE A 197 -2.84 -5.83 -36.11
C PHE A 197 -3.98 -5.11 -36.83
N GLY A 198 -5.05 -4.78 -36.10
CA GLY A 198 -6.18 -4.03 -36.64
C GLY A 198 -5.79 -2.63 -37.13
N LEU A 199 -4.92 -1.92 -36.41
CA LEU A 199 -4.41 -0.60 -36.78
C LEU A 199 -3.60 -0.61 -38.07
N ARG A 200 -2.78 -1.65 -38.33
CA ARG A 200 -2.04 -1.77 -39.61
C ARG A 200 -2.96 -1.69 -40.83
N ASN A 201 -4.11 -2.35 -40.75
CA ASN A 201 -5.07 -2.36 -41.84
C ASN A 201 -5.83 -1.04 -41.98
N LEU A 202 -5.79 -0.19 -40.96
CA LEU A 202 -6.35 1.17 -41.02
C LEU A 202 -5.37 2.23 -41.56
N ILE A 203 -4.10 1.89 -41.84
CA ILE A 203 -3.14 2.87 -42.39
C ILE A 203 -3.61 3.48 -43.69
N SER A 204 -4.27 2.69 -44.55
CA SER A 204 -4.89 3.20 -45.80
C SER A 204 -6.04 4.20 -45.61
N LYS A 205 -6.60 4.27 -44.40
CA LYS A 205 -7.65 5.20 -43.97
C LYS A 205 -7.11 6.47 -43.28
N ASN A 206 -5.82 6.71 -43.36
CA ASN A 206 -5.08 7.78 -42.71
C ASN A 206 -5.19 7.73 -41.18
N ILE A 207 -4.08 7.45 -40.51
CA ILE A 207 -3.97 7.50 -39.07
C ILE A 207 -3.10 8.70 -38.71
N SER A 208 -3.66 9.66 -37.99
CA SER A 208 -2.95 10.84 -37.50
C SER A 208 -2.14 10.50 -36.23
N LEU A 209 -1.14 11.29 -35.93
CA LEU A 209 -0.25 11.07 -34.78
C LEU A 209 -0.39 12.17 -33.73
N PHE A 210 -0.32 11.80 -32.47
CA PHE A 210 -0.25 12.73 -31.35
C PHE A 210 0.92 12.37 -30.45
N ASP A 211 1.74 13.35 -30.12
CA ASP A 211 2.84 13.20 -29.15
C ASP A 211 2.30 13.30 -27.73
N PHE A 212 2.81 12.43 -26.84
CA PHE A 212 2.46 12.39 -25.43
C PHE A 212 3.68 12.30 -24.54
N THR A 213 3.63 12.97 -23.41
CA THR A 213 4.50 12.69 -22.26
C THR A 213 4.02 11.39 -21.62
N TRP A 214 4.74 10.32 -21.89
CA TRP A 214 4.32 8.96 -21.58
C TRP A 214 5.13 8.32 -20.48
N PHE A 215 4.44 7.59 -19.61
CA PHE A 215 5.01 6.79 -18.55
C PHE A 215 4.56 5.34 -18.71
N ASP A 216 5.53 4.45 -18.93
CA ASP A 216 5.30 3.01 -19.01
C ASP A 216 5.36 2.38 -17.60
N THR A 217 4.39 1.54 -17.26
CA THR A 217 4.36 0.78 -16.03
C THR A 217 4.46 -0.73 -16.28
N GLY A 218 4.84 -1.13 -17.48
CA GLY A 218 4.83 -2.52 -17.93
C GLY A 218 6.06 -3.34 -17.53
N ASN A 219 7.14 -2.73 -17.02
CA ASN A 219 8.32 -3.39 -16.49
C ASN A 219 8.86 -2.64 -15.26
N ILE A 220 9.74 -3.31 -14.49
CA ILE A 220 10.22 -2.80 -13.19
C ILE A 220 10.98 -1.47 -13.34
N ASP A 221 11.86 -1.34 -14.32
CA ASP A 221 12.71 -0.16 -14.47
C ASP A 221 11.88 1.08 -14.84
N GLN A 222 10.92 0.92 -15.76
CA GLN A 222 10.03 2.01 -16.16
C GLN A 222 9.03 2.35 -15.05
N LEU A 223 8.52 1.34 -14.33
CA LEU A 223 7.66 1.55 -13.17
C LEU A 223 8.37 2.38 -12.09
N ASN A 224 9.63 2.09 -11.80
CA ASN A 224 10.40 2.85 -10.81
C ASN A 224 10.60 4.31 -11.25
N LYS A 225 10.92 4.56 -12.53
CA LYS A 225 11.00 5.93 -13.08
C LYS A 225 9.66 6.66 -12.98
N THR A 226 8.57 5.95 -13.28
CA THR A 226 7.20 6.49 -13.17
C THR A 226 6.89 6.85 -11.72
N ARG A 227 7.18 5.96 -10.77
CA ARG A 227 7.00 6.20 -9.34
C ARG A 227 7.81 7.41 -8.86
N GLU A 228 9.07 7.51 -9.24
CA GLU A 228 9.92 8.66 -8.91
C GLU A 228 9.34 9.98 -9.40
N PHE A 229 8.81 10.02 -10.62
CA PHE A 229 8.19 11.22 -11.16
C PHE A 229 6.94 11.64 -10.37
N PHE A 230 6.03 10.70 -10.11
CA PHE A 230 4.76 11.01 -9.44
C PHE A 230 4.90 11.18 -7.92
N SER A 231 5.95 10.63 -7.28
CA SER A 231 6.19 10.79 -5.85
C SER A 231 6.68 12.18 -5.46
N LYS A 232 7.28 12.94 -6.37
CA LYS A 232 7.79 14.32 -6.09
C LYS A 232 6.73 15.27 -5.54
N ASN A 233 5.46 15.01 -5.83
CA ASN A 233 4.33 15.82 -5.37
C ASN A 233 3.50 15.12 -4.28
N ASN A 234 3.98 14.02 -3.70
CA ASN A 234 3.21 13.22 -2.77
C ASN A 234 3.85 13.24 -1.37
N ASN A 235 3.12 13.76 -0.40
CA ASN A 235 3.57 13.91 0.99
C ASN A 235 3.21 12.72 1.90
N TYR A 236 2.74 11.60 1.34
CA TYR A 236 2.38 10.42 2.12
C TYR A 236 3.58 9.51 2.27
N ASN A 237 4.01 9.34 3.51
CA ASN A 237 5.08 8.42 3.86
C ASN A 237 4.51 7.11 4.38
N ILE A 238 4.16 6.21 3.47
CA ILE A 238 3.55 4.92 3.77
C ILE A 238 4.46 3.84 3.22
N LEU A 239 4.95 2.96 4.10
CA LEU A 239 5.76 1.82 3.71
C LEU A 239 4.91 0.84 2.87
N GLU A 240 5.36 0.56 1.65
CA GLU A 240 4.74 -0.47 0.82
C GLU A 240 5.03 -1.86 1.39
N LYS A 241 4.01 -2.71 1.44
CA LYS A 241 4.10 -4.12 1.83
C LYS A 241 3.66 -4.99 0.66
N GLU A 242 4.21 -6.19 0.55
CA GLU A 242 3.85 -7.12 -0.54
C GLU A 242 2.40 -7.60 -0.48
N GLU A 243 1.83 -7.64 0.71
CA GLU A 243 0.51 -8.24 0.97
C GLU A 243 -0.59 -7.20 1.23
N GLU A 244 -0.24 -5.93 1.35
CA GLU A 244 -1.15 -4.85 1.66
C GLU A 244 -0.90 -3.64 0.75
N ALA A 245 -1.96 -2.90 0.42
CA ALA A 245 -1.85 -1.61 -0.25
C ALA A 245 -2.81 -0.58 0.34
N ILE A 246 -2.41 0.69 0.24
CA ILE A 246 -3.24 1.83 0.61
C ILE A 246 -3.31 2.75 -0.61
N TRP A 247 -4.53 3.03 -1.05
CA TRP A 247 -4.78 3.91 -2.18
C TRP A 247 -5.63 5.11 -1.79
N PHE A 248 -5.25 6.27 -2.29
CA PHE A 248 -6.02 7.50 -2.15
C PHE A 248 -6.77 7.77 -3.45
N GLN A 249 -8.09 7.88 -3.34
CA GLN A 249 -8.95 8.10 -4.47
C GLN A 249 -9.98 9.19 -4.14
N GLU A 250 -9.79 10.40 -4.69
CA GLU A 250 -10.59 11.58 -4.37
C GLU A 250 -10.69 11.81 -2.85
N ASP A 251 -11.89 11.65 -2.28
CA ASP A 251 -12.18 11.81 -0.86
C ASP A 251 -12.14 10.49 -0.07
N LYS A 252 -11.61 9.40 -0.67
CA LYS A 252 -11.57 8.07 -0.06
C LYS A 252 -10.16 7.56 0.15
N VAL A 253 -10.00 6.77 1.19
CA VAL A 253 -8.85 5.89 1.39
C VAL A 253 -9.32 4.45 1.23
N ILE A 254 -8.69 3.72 0.33
CA ILE A 254 -9.00 2.30 0.06
C ILE A 254 -7.85 1.47 0.58
N LYS A 255 -8.13 0.53 1.48
CA LYS A 255 -7.16 -0.43 2.00
C LYS A 255 -7.40 -1.80 1.41
N PHE A 256 -6.33 -2.42 0.95
CA PHE A 256 -6.29 -3.76 0.39
C PHE A 256 -5.43 -4.67 1.25
N SER A 257 -5.83 -5.93 1.40
CA SER A 257 -4.98 -7.02 1.88
C SER A 257 -5.34 -8.33 1.16
N ILE A 258 -4.33 -9.17 0.94
CA ILE A 258 -4.53 -10.54 0.44
C ILE A 258 -5.22 -11.42 1.49
N ASP A 259 -5.05 -11.10 2.77
CA ASP A 259 -5.71 -11.80 3.88
C ASP A 259 -7.16 -11.27 4.06
N LYS A 260 -8.11 -12.06 3.56
CA LYS A 260 -9.55 -11.75 3.66
C LYS A 260 -10.03 -11.67 5.11
N ASN A 261 -9.47 -12.48 6.01
CA ASN A 261 -9.85 -12.45 7.43
C ASN A 261 -9.37 -11.16 8.08
N PHE A 262 -8.20 -10.66 7.70
CA PHE A 262 -7.70 -9.37 8.16
C PHE A 262 -8.66 -8.23 7.78
N ILE A 263 -9.13 -8.17 6.54
CA ILE A 263 -10.12 -7.19 6.08
C ILE A 263 -11.44 -7.35 6.83
N LYS A 264 -11.98 -8.58 6.86
CA LYS A 264 -13.24 -8.91 7.54
C LYS A 264 -13.24 -8.46 9.01
N ASN A 265 -12.18 -8.80 9.75
CA ASN A 265 -12.08 -8.48 11.18
C ASN A 265 -11.92 -6.97 11.41
N ARG A 266 -11.14 -6.27 10.58
CA ARG A 266 -11.04 -4.80 10.66
C ARG A 266 -12.37 -4.12 10.43
N VAL A 267 -13.12 -4.54 9.40
CA VAL A 267 -14.46 -4.04 9.12
C VAL A 267 -15.41 -4.33 10.28
N ALA A 268 -15.41 -5.55 10.79
CA ALA A 268 -16.28 -5.92 11.92
C ALA A 268 -15.98 -5.09 13.17
N ARG A 269 -14.70 -4.86 13.48
CA ARG A 269 -14.32 -4.05 14.65
C ARG A 269 -14.67 -2.57 14.52
N SER A 270 -14.84 -2.04 13.32
CA SER A 270 -15.11 -0.61 13.14
C SER A 270 -16.34 -0.13 13.91
N SER A 271 -17.36 -0.97 14.04
CA SER A 271 -18.58 -0.65 14.79
C SER A 271 -18.31 -0.42 16.29
N SER A 272 -17.42 -1.20 16.91
CA SER A 272 -17.06 -1.07 18.33
C SER A 272 -16.13 0.13 18.60
N LEU A 273 -15.38 0.56 17.59
CA LEU A 273 -14.49 1.72 17.68
C LEU A 273 -15.20 3.05 17.44
N GLY A 274 -16.31 3.02 16.70
CA GLY A 274 -17.28 4.13 16.56
C GLY A 274 -16.64 5.44 16.08
N LYS A 275 -16.94 6.54 16.78
CA LYS A 275 -16.51 7.91 16.42
C LYS A 275 -14.99 8.13 16.40
N TYR A 276 -14.21 7.22 16.97
CA TYR A 276 -12.76 7.39 17.12
C TYR A 276 -11.96 7.04 15.87
N ILE A 277 -12.59 6.38 14.91
CA ILE A 277 -11.99 5.98 13.64
C ILE A 277 -12.80 6.52 12.46
N PRO A 278 -12.22 6.57 11.23
CA PRO A 278 -13.00 6.92 10.04
C PRO A 278 -14.15 5.93 9.81
N SER A 279 -15.33 6.45 9.45
CA SER A 279 -16.48 5.61 9.10
C SER A 279 -16.20 4.83 7.81
N ILE A 280 -16.42 3.50 7.84
CA ILE A 280 -16.30 2.67 6.64
C ILE A 280 -17.46 2.99 5.70
N ILE A 281 -17.14 3.29 4.44
CA ILE A 281 -18.10 3.59 3.37
C ILE A 281 -18.60 2.28 2.74
N THR A 282 -17.69 1.37 2.44
CA THR A 282 -17.95 0.10 1.77
C THR A 282 -16.81 -0.87 1.97
N SER A 283 -17.06 -2.16 1.76
CA SER A 283 -16.04 -3.20 1.82
C SER A 283 -16.33 -4.33 0.84
N SER A 284 -15.29 -5.05 0.43
CA SER A 284 -15.32 -6.33 -0.26
C SER A 284 -14.49 -7.36 0.52
N GLU A 285 -14.26 -8.54 -0.05
CA GLU A 285 -13.47 -9.58 0.63
C GLU A 285 -12.03 -9.14 0.93
N ASN A 286 -11.41 -8.40 0.00
CA ASN A 286 -10.00 -8.01 0.07
C ASN A 286 -9.79 -6.51 0.31
N MET A 287 -10.85 -5.71 0.36
CA MET A 287 -10.74 -4.25 0.46
C MET A 287 -11.79 -3.65 1.36
N PHE A 288 -11.47 -2.50 1.96
CA PHE A 288 -12.47 -1.61 2.51
C PHE A 288 -12.09 -0.16 2.26
N ALA A 289 -13.08 0.70 2.19
CA ALA A 289 -12.89 2.13 2.00
C ALA A 289 -13.51 2.94 3.14
N TYR A 290 -12.83 4.02 3.49
CA TYR A 290 -13.35 5.04 4.41
C TYR A 290 -13.11 6.43 3.85
N LYS A 291 -13.84 7.42 4.37
CA LYS A 291 -13.68 8.81 3.98
C LYS A 291 -12.32 9.33 4.43
N LYS A 292 -11.59 9.95 3.51
CA LYS A 292 -10.34 10.65 3.84
C LYS A 292 -10.61 11.77 4.84
N ILE A 293 -9.85 11.78 5.92
CA ILE A 293 -9.92 12.82 6.94
C ILE A 293 -8.77 13.80 6.72
N GLU A 294 -9.07 15.08 6.69
CA GLU A 294 -8.06 16.12 6.57
C GLU A 294 -7.47 16.45 7.95
N GLY A 295 -6.16 16.48 8.03
CA GLY A 295 -5.41 16.74 9.26
C GLY A 295 -3.95 16.33 9.14
N ASP A 296 -3.20 16.53 10.20
CA ASP A 296 -1.79 16.14 10.30
C ASP A 296 -1.59 14.96 11.24
N VAL A 297 -0.71 14.05 10.89
CA VAL A 297 -0.33 12.96 11.80
C VAL A 297 0.40 13.52 13.01
N PHE A 298 0.16 12.93 14.18
CA PHE A 298 0.71 13.41 15.46
C PHE A 298 2.24 13.50 15.45
N SER A 299 2.91 12.61 14.73
CA SER A 299 4.37 12.61 14.57
C SER A 299 4.96 13.89 13.96
N LYS A 300 4.19 14.65 13.18
CA LYS A 300 4.60 15.93 12.59
C LYS A 300 4.53 17.09 13.59
N LEU A 301 3.69 16.99 14.61
CA LEU A 301 3.38 18.06 15.57
C LEU A 301 3.54 17.59 17.03
N PRO A 302 4.63 16.85 17.39
CA PRO A 302 4.81 16.37 18.75
C PRO A 302 5.09 17.55 19.69
N SER A 303 4.22 17.74 20.68
CA SER A 303 4.40 18.71 21.76
C SER A 303 3.68 18.22 23.01
N GLU A 304 4.17 18.63 24.18
CA GLU A 304 3.53 18.30 25.46
C GLU A 304 2.06 18.77 25.49
N LYS A 305 1.77 19.96 24.93
CA LYS A 305 0.40 20.47 24.82
C LYS A 305 -0.51 19.54 24.01
N ASN A 306 -0.06 19.11 22.83
CA ASN A 306 -0.84 18.22 21.97
C ASN A 306 -0.98 16.83 22.61
N LEU A 307 0.06 16.33 23.26
CA LEU A 307 0.05 15.07 24.00
C LEU A 307 -0.95 15.10 25.15
N LYS A 308 -0.92 16.14 25.97
CA LYS A 308 -1.88 16.33 27.07
C LYS A 308 -3.32 16.35 26.57
N PHE A 309 -3.58 17.04 25.48
CA PHE A 309 -4.89 17.10 24.88
C PHE A 309 -5.32 15.73 24.33
N PHE A 310 -4.41 15.03 23.65
CA PHE A 310 -4.67 13.68 23.16
C PHE A 310 -4.93 12.70 24.29
N LEU A 311 -4.10 12.67 25.34
CA LEU A 311 -4.27 11.75 26.45
C LEU A 311 -5.61 11.94 27.18
N ASN A 312 -6.04 13.19 27.38
CA ASN A 312 -7.36 13.47 27.96
C ASN A 312 -8.52 12.97 27.06
N TRP A 313 -8.36 13.10 25.73
CA TRP A 313 -9.37 12.64 24.78
C TRP A 313 -9.41 11.11 24.66
N ILE A 314 -8.26 10.44 24.65
CA ILE A 314 -8.19 8.99 24.46
C ILE A 314 -8.64 8.20 25.70
N GLU A 315 -8.68 8.80 26.89
CA GLU A 315 -9.19 8.14 28.10
C GLU A 315 -10.61 7.62 27.93
N GLU A 316 -11.47 8.39 27.25
CA GLU A 316 -12.85 7.95 26.94
C GLU A 316 -12.88 6.78 25.95
N PHE A 317 -11.85 6.63 25.15
CA PHE A 317 -11.73 5.51 24.22
C PHE A 317 -11.44 4.21 24.97
N TRP A 318 -10.57 4.19 25.96
CA TRP A 318 -10.19 2.99 26.72
C TRP A 318 -11.26 2.59 27.75
N GLN A 319 -12.46 2.24 27.27
CA GLN A 319 -13.50 1.73 28.14
C GLN A 319 -13.13 0.35 28.69
N LYS A 320 -13.02 0.25 30.02
CA LYS A 320 -12.73 -1.02 30.70
C LYS A 320 -13.89 -2.00 30.47
N LYS A 321 -13.54 -3.24 30.16
CA LYS A 321 -14.47 -4.35 30.01
C LYS A 321 -14.47 -5.17 31.31
N GLU A 322 -15.63 -5.38 31.89
CA GLU A 322 -15.77 -6.33 32.98
C GLU A 322 -15.87 -7.75 32.41
N LEU A 323 -15.05 -8.65 32.93
CA LEU A 323 -14.95 -10.03 32.47
C LEU A 323 -15.45 -10.99 33.53
N SER A 324 -16.09 -12.07 33.12
CA SER A 324 -16.33 -13.22 34.00
C SER A 324 -15.00 -13.93 34.31
N ARG A 325 -14.98 -14.78 35.35
CA ARG A 325 -13.78 -15.53 35.74
C ARG A 325 -13.17 -16.37 34.60
N ASP A 326 -13.99 -16.93 33.75
CA ASP A 326 -13.51 -17.73 32.61
C ASP A 326 -12.96 -16.82 31.51
N GLN A 327 -13.62 -15.70 31.21
CA GLN A 327 -13.09 -14.68 30.30
C GLN A 327 -11.78 -14.06 30.81
N GLU A 328 -11.58 -13.90 32.13
CA GLU A 328 -10.30 -13.45 32.71
C GLU A 328 -9.17 -14.46 32.46
N LYS A 329 -9.45 -15.75 32.59
CA LYS A 329 -8.46 -16.82 32.29
C LYS A 329 -8.11 -16.83 30.79
N ASP A 330 -9.11 -16.72 29.93
CA ASP A 330 -8.92 -16.66 28.47
C ASP A 330 -8.13 -15.41 28.07
N PHE A 331 -8.43 -14.27 28.68
CA PHE A 331 -7.73 -13.03 28.41
C PHE A 331 -6.28 -13.10 28.87
N PHE A 332 -6.01 -13.68 30.05
CA PHE A 332 -4.66 -13.94 30.53
C PHE A 332 -3.88 -14.84 29.56
N SER A 333 -4.50 -15.93 29.10
CA SER A 333 -3.91 -16.83 28.11
C SER A 333 -3.63 -16.10 26.80
N THR A 334 -4.57 -15.31 26.33
CA THR A 334 -4.42 -14.46 25.11
C THR A 334 -3.25 -13.49 25.24
N CYS A 335 -3.14 -12.79 26.38
CA CYS A 335 -1.99 -11.90 26.64
C CYS A 335 -0.66 -12.68 26.63
N ASN A 336 -0.62 -13.87 27.23
CA ASN A 336 0.60 -14.69 27.26
C ASN A 336 1.04 -15.12 25.85
N VAL A 337 0.13 -15.63 25.05
CA VAL A 337 0.40 -16.00 23.65
C VAL A 337 0.83 -14.77 22.85
N PHE A 338 0.10 -13.67 22.99
CA PHE A 338 0.36 -12.44 22.25
C PHE A 338 1.70 -11.80 22.59
N TYR A 339 2.13 -11.86 23.85
CA TYR A 339 3.41 -11.29 24.27
C TYR A 339 4.56 -12.28 24.14
N LYS A 340 4.45 -13.47 24.71
CA LYS A 340 5.53 -14.44 24.78
C LYS A 340 5.76 -15.12 23.43
N GLU A 341 4.78 -15.89 22.95
CA GLU A 341 4.97 -16.73 21.77
C GLU A 341 5.27 -15.93 20.51
N LYS A 342 4.57 -14.79 20.33
CA LYS A 342 4.84 -13.88 19.23
C LYS A 342 6.28 -13.35 19.27
N THR A 343 6.78 -12.96 20.46
CA THR A 343 8.14 -12.42 20.59
C THR A 343 9.19 -13.48 20.27
N TYR A 344 9.07 -14.68 20.84
CA TYR A 344 9.98 -15.77 20.50
C TYR A 344 9.96 -16.12 19.00
N LYS A 345 8.78 -16.18 18.40
CA LYS A 345 8.63 -16.43 16.95
C LYS A 345 9.32 -15.35 16.11
N ARG A 346 9.11 -14.07 16.44
CA ARG A 346 9.67 -12.94 15.71
C ARG A 346 11.19 -12.83 15.86
N VAL A 347 11.71 -13.04 17.06
CA VAL A 347 13.16 -13.05 17.31
C VAL A 347 13.84 -14.22 16.59
N LYS A 348 13.24 -15.42 16.59
CA LYS A 348 13.76 -16.56 15.80
C LYS A 348 13.81 -16.22 14.31
N LEU A 349 12.74 -15.63 13.77
CA LEU A 349 12.68 -15.23 12.36
C LEU A 349 13.76 -14.20 12.03
N PHE A 350 13.99 -13.22 12.89
CA PHE A 350 15.05 -12.21 12.72
C PHE A 350 16.44 -12.85 12.56
N PHE A 351 16.78 -13.83 13.40
CA PHE A 351 18.05 -14.55 13.27
C PHE A 351 18.13 -15.40 12.01
N THR A 352 17.03 -16.03 11.61
CA THR A 352 16.97 -16.83 10.38
C THR A 352 17.19 -15.97 9.14
N GLU A 353 16.54 -14.81 9.06
CA GLU A 353 16.68 -13.90 7.91
C GLU A 353 18.06 -13.24 7.81
N LEU A 354 18.71 -12.99 8.94
CA LEU A 354 20.06 -12.43 8.97
C LEU A 354 21.17 -13.47 8.96
N GLU A 355 20.84 -14.76 8.93
CA GLU A 355 21.81 -15.88 8.99
C GLU A 355 22.79 -15.74 10.19
N ARG A 356 22.28 -15.31 11.36
CA ARG A 356 23.06 -15.06 12.56
C ARG A 356 22.68 -16.01 13.69
N PHE A 357 23.61 -16.17 14.63
CA PHE A 357 23.38 -16.89 15.88
C PHE A 357 23.16 -15.91 17.04
N ASP A 358 22.40 -16.34 18.04
CA ASP A 358 22.23 -15.62 19.30
C ASP A 358 23.50 -15.78 20.14
N VAL A 359 24.17 -14.67 20.40
CA VAL A 359 25.41 -14.59 21.16
C VAL A 359 25.36 -13.47 22.20
N GLU A 360 26.27 -13.53 23.18
CA GLU A 360 26.51 -12.37 24.02
C GLU A 360 27.15 -11.26 23.19
N GLU A 361 26.75 -10.03 23.43
CA GLU A 361 27.18 -8.88 22.63
C GLU A 361 27.50 -7.67 23.51
N ASN A 362 28.56 -6.96 23.15
CA ASN A 362 28.84 -5.65 23.74
C ASN A 362 28.06 -4.58 22.97
N ILE A 363 26.96 -4.11 23.52
CA ILE A 363 26.10 -3.10 22.90
C ILE A 363 26.33 -1.75 23.58
N ASN A 364 26.85 -0.77 22.83
CA ASN A 364 27.20 0.58 23.31
C ASN A 364 28.06 0.54 24.59
N GLY A 365 29.05 -0.37 24.64
CA GLY A 365 29.95 -0.53 25.79
C GLY A 365 29.39 -1.37 26.94
N ILE A 366 28.20 -1.92 26.82
CA ILE A 366 27.55 -2.74 27.84
C ILE A 366 27.50 -4.19 27.39
N GLN A 367 28.14 -5.10 28.15
CA GLN A 367 28.04 -6.54 27.90
C GLN A 367 26.62 -7.01 28.16
N THR A 368 25.99 -7.57 27.15
CA THR A 368 24.58 -7.94 27.13
C THR A 368 24.45 -9.44 26.86
N PRO A 369 23.69 -10.19 27.66
CA PRO A 369 23.47 -11.62 27.48
C PRO A 369 22.81 -11.95 26.15
N LYS A 370 22.74 -13.23 25.78
CA LYS A 370 21.96 -13.72 24.67
C LYS A 370 20.51 -13.26 24.79
N ILE A 371 19.86 -12.98 23.68
CA ILE A 371 18.47 -12.47 23.73
C ILE A 371 17.52 -13.53 24.27
N PHE A 372 17.71 -14.82 23.95
CA PHE A 372 16.84 -15.87 24.49
C PHE A 372 17.02 -16.04 26.01
N ASP A 373 18.23 -15.88 26.55
CA ASP A 373 18.45 -15.88 27.99
C ASP A 373 17.71 -14.72 28.68
N LEU A 374 17.74 -13.53 28.05
CA LEU A 374 16.97 -12.38 28.55
C LEU A 374 15.45 -12.62 28.49
N LEU A 375 14.95 -13.21 27.40
CA LEU A 375 13.53 -13.54 27.28
C LEU A 375 13.09 -14.59 28.30
N ASP A 376 13.96 -15.54 28.68
CA ASP A 376 13.70 -16.55 29.71
C ASP A 376 13.66 -15.94 31.12
N MET A 377 14.31 -14.80 31.35
CA MET A 377 14.25 -14.06 32.62
C MET A 377 12.97 -13.24 32.80
N VAL A 378 12.18 -13.01 31.74
CA VAL A 378 10.93 -12.22 31.81
C VAL A 378 9.88 -12.97 32.64
N ASP A 379 9.29 -12.31 33.63
CA ASP A 379 8.09 -12.84 34.31
C ASP A 379 6.86 -12.69 33.38
N TRP A 380 6.72 -13.65 32.47
CA TRP A 380 5.61 -13.70 31.52
C TRP A 380 4.25 -13.82 32.21
N LYS A 381 4.16 -14.40 33.41
CA LYS A 381 2.91 -14.50 34.16
C LYS A 381 2.46 -13.13 34.66
N LEU A 382 3.40 -12.34 35.20
CA LEU A 382 3.11 -10.98 35.66
C LEU A 382 2.77 -10.09 34.47
N LEU A 383 3.53 -10.18 33.37
CA LEU A 383 3.30 -9.41 32.17
C LEU A 383 1.92 -9.69 31.55
N SER A 384 1.44 -10.93 31.61
CA SER A 384 0.15 -11.36 31.05
C SER A 384 -1.07 -10.92 31.88
N LYS A 385 -0.88 -10.37 33.08
CA LYS A 385 -1.97 -9.75 33.85
C LYS A 385 -2.35 -8.41 33.23
N GLY A 386 -3.12 -8.44 32.14
CA GLY A 386 -3.58 -7.27 31.40
C GLY A 386 -4.81 -6.59 32.04
N ILE A 387 -5.12 -5.42 31.55
CA ILE A 387 -6.37 -4.70 31.85
C ILE A 387 -7.20 -4.67 30.57
N PRO A 388 -8.34 -5.40 30.53
CA PRO A 388 -9.15 -5.48 29.33
C PRO A 388 -9.90 -4.16 29.08
N VAL A 389 -9.62 -3.56 27.90
CA VAL A 389 -10.27 -2.31 27.46
C VAL A 389 -10.64 -2.40 26.00
N ARG A 390 -11.53 -1.52 25.53
CA ARG A 390 -11.62 -1.20 24.11
C ARG A 390 -10.25 -0.68 23.69
N PHE A 391 -9.62 -1.27 22.70
CA PHE A 391 -8.22 -1.03 22.33
C PHE A 391 -8.09 -0.63 20.86
N HIS A 392 -7.02 0.08 20.54
CA HIS A 392 -6.62 0.34 19.15
C HIS A 392 -5.73 -0.80 18.61
N GLY A 393 -4.72 -1.17 19.36
CA GLY A 393 -3.80 -2.27 19.09
C GLY A 393 -2.59 -1.90 18.23
N ASP A 394 -2.56 -0.69 17.65
CA ASP A 394 -1.41 -0.14 16.94
C ASP A 394 -1.33 1.38 17.12
N LEU A 395 -1.44 1.84 18.37
CA LEU A 395 -1.59 3.25 18.74
C LEU A 395 -0.23 3.95 18.78
N HIS A 396 0.39 4.14 17.62
CA HIS A 396 1.59 4.96 17.48
C HIS A 396 1.27 6.27 16.72
N PHE A 397 2.21 7.21 16.72
CA PHE A 397 1.96 8.60 16.30
C PHE A 397 1.51 8.77 14.86
N GLU A 398 1.93 7.89 13.94
CA GLU A 398 1.49 7.91 12.55
C GLU A 398 0.04 7.45 12.37
N ASN A 399 -0.50 6.76 13.37
CA ASN A 399 -1.89 6.29 13.40
C ASN A 399 -2.82 7.23 14.18
N ILE A 400 -2.32 8.39 14.62
CA ILE A 400 -3.09 9.43 15.30
C ILE A 400 -3.13 10.66 14.41
N LEU A 401 -4.30 10.99 13.89
CA LEU A 401 -4.51 12.17 13.07
C LEU A 401 -5.06 13.29 13.96
N ILE A 402 -4.43 14.47 13.91
CA ILE A 402 -4.93 15.70 14.51
C ILE A 402 -5.81 16.37 13.45
N ASN A 403 -7.10 16.42 13.69
CA ASN A 403 -8.06 16.92 12.72
C ASN A 403 -8.08 18.47 12.71
N ASN A 404 -8.39 19.02 11.55
CA ASN A 404 -8.63 20.45 11.41
C ASN A 404 -10.01 20.87 11.95
N ASN A 405 -10.84 19.92 12.36
CA ASN A 405 -12.19 20.15 12.88
C ASN A 405 -12.23 20.08 14.41
N SER A 406 -12.86 21.08 15.05
CA SER A 406 -12.96 21.20 16.50
C SER A 406 -13.85 20.14 17.19
N ASP A 407 -14.88 19.62 16.49
CA ASP A 407 -15.86 18.71 17.10
C ASP A 407 -15.28 17.30 17.31
N GLN A 408 -14.32 16.91 16.48
CA GLN A 408 -13.61 15.64 16.58
C GLN A 408 -12.11 15.93 16.44
N PRO A 409 -11.41 16.23 17.55
CA PRO A 409 -10.03 16.75 17.47
C PRO A 409 -9.02 15.71 16.98
N PHE A 410 -9.30 14.41 17.16
CA PHE A 410 -8.43 13.33 16.73
C PHE A 410 -9.21 12.24 16.01
N THR A 411 -8.52 11.56 15.09
CA THR A 411 -9.00 10.32 14.46
C THR A 411 -7.90 9.27 14.53
N LEU A 412 -8.26 8.07 14.95
CA LEU A 412 -7.35 6.94 15.01
C LEU A 412 -7.40 6.18 13.69
N LEU A 413 -6.24 5.99 13.09
CA LEU A 413 -6.07 5.29 11.81
C LEU A 413 -5.48 3.90 12.05
N ASP A 414 -5.71 2.99 11.13
CA ASP A 414 -4.99 1.71 11.06
C ASP A 414 -5.13 0.81 12.30
N TRP A 415 -6.33 0.79 12.88
CA TRP A 415 -6.63 -0.07 14.03
C TRP A 415 -6.40 -1.55 13.73
N ARG A 416 -5.93 -2.28 14.72
CA ARG A 416 -5.63 -3.70 14.59
C ARG A 416 -6.92 -4.53 14.40
N GLN A 417 -6.83 -5.63 13.64
CA GLN A 417 -7.96 -6.52 13.38
C GLN A 417 -8.45 -7.28 14.62
N ASP A 418 -7.53 -7.60 15.56
CA ASP A 418 -7.82 -8.34 16.80
C ASP A 418 -6.68 -8.19 17.81
N PHE A 419 -6.89 -8.68 19.05
CA PHE A 419 -5.87 -8.89 20.06
C PHE A 419 -5.79 -10.39 20.39
N GLY A 420 -4.89 -11.11 19.70
CA GLY A 420 -4.75 -12.56 19.86
C GLY A 420 -6.04 -13.34 19.56
N GLY A 421 -6.78 -12.90 18.53
CA GLY A 421 -8.08 -13.46 18.14
C GLY A 421 -9.30 -12.80 18.79
N ASN A 422 -9.14 -11.96 19.83
CA ASN A 422 -10.23 -11.22 20.45
C ASN A 422 -10.47 -9.90 19.71
N MET A 423 -11.70 -9.67 19.25
CA MET A 423 -12.07 -8.46 18.50
C MET A 423 -12.70 -7.36 19.38
N GLU A 424 -13.13 -7.67 20.59
CA GLU A 424 -13.87 -6.73 21.44
C GLU A 424 -12.94 -5.93 22.36
N TYR A 425 -11.99 -6.60 23.00
CA TYR A 425 -11.09 -6.00 23.97
C TYR A 425 -9.66 -6.52 23.87
N GLY A 426 -8.72 -5.70 24.31
CA GLY A 426 -7.31 -6.01 24.42
C GLY A 426 -6.70 -5.39 25.67
N ASP A 427 -5.39 -5.54 25.85
CA ASP A 427 -4.69 -4.99 27.02
C ASP A 427 -4.33 -3.51 26.80
N ILE A 428 -4.77 -2.61 27.69
CA ILE A 428 -4.42 -1.18 27.65
C ILE A 428 -2.90 -0.98 27.64
N TYR A 429 -2.15 -1.83 28.31
CA TYR A 429 -0.70 -1.73 28.36
C TYR A 429 -0.05 -1.86 26.99
N TYR A 430 -0.68 -2.57 26.06
CA TYR A 430 -0.17 -2.66 24.69
C TYR A 430 -0.36 -1.34 23.93
N ASP A 431 -1.51 -0.67 24.07
CA ASP A 431 -1.72 0.66 23.48
C ASP A 431 -0.78 1.71 24.10
N LEU A 432 -0.60 1.66 25.44
CA LEU A 432 0.36 2.53 26.14
C LEU A 432 1.80 2.28 25.67
N ALA A 433 2.21 1.02 25.48
CA ALA A 433 3.54 0.68 24.97
C ALA A 433 3.74 1.11 23.51
N LYS A 434 2.69 1.06 22.69
CA LYS A 434 2.71 1.59 21.32
C LYS A 434 2.86 3.11 21.28
N LEU A 435 2.24 3.85 22.21
CA LEU A 435 2.49 5.29 22.37
C LEU A 435 3.93 5.54 22.81
N ASN A 436 4.41 4.80 23.81
CA ASN A 436 5.77 4.94 24.33
C ASN A 436 6.83 4.69 23.25
N HIS A 437 6.61 3.71 22.39
CA HIS A 437 7.44 3.44 21.23
C HIS A 437 7.62 4.69 20.34
N GLY A 438 6.54 5.46 20.11
CA GLY A 438 6.55 6.67 19.27
C GLY A 438 7.38 7.83 19.84
N PHE A 439 7.58 7.92 21.17
CA PHE A 439 8.47 8.92 21.79
C PHE A 439 9.94 8.56 21.58
N ILE A 440 10.27 7.29 21.42
CA ILE A 440 11.65 6.81 21.29
C ILE A 440 12.09 6.85 19.83
N ILE A 441 11.29 6.25 18.94
CA ILE A 441 11.56 6.20 17.50
C ILE A 441 10.43 6.93 16.75
N SER A 442 10.75 7.99 16.03
CA SER A 442 9.85 8.68 15.12
C SER A 442 10.12 8.29 13.66
N HIS A 443 9.12 8.40 12.78
CA HIS A 443 9.30 8.16 11.33
C HIS A 443 10.37 9.08 10.71
N LYS A 444 10.52 10.29 11.21
CA LYS A 444 11.55 11.21 10.76
C LYS A 444 12.96 10.63 10.83
N ILE A 445 13.24 9.79 11.84
CA ILE A 445 14.54 9.11 11.99
C ILE A 445 14.81 8.18 10.81
N ILE A 446 13.76 7.53 10.29
CA ILE A 446 13.85 6.60 9.17
C ILE A 446 14.00 7.38 7.87
N ASP A 447 13.14 8.38 7.65
CA ASP A 447 13.04 9.13 6.39
C ASP A 447 14.28 9.97 6.09
N GLU A 448 14.88 10.54 7.14
CA GLU A 448 16.06 11.38 7.04
C GLU A 448 17.36 10.62 7.39
N GLU A 449 17.28 9.29 7.57
CA GLU A 449 18.42 8.42 7.94
C GLU A 449 19.19 8.93 9.18
N LEU A 450 18.47 9.48 10.18
CA LEU A 450 19.04 10.09 11.38
C LEU A 450 19.44 9.05 12.43
N PHE A 451 20.04 7.96 12.00
CA PHE A 451 20.55 6.91 12.87
C PHE A 451 21.79 6.24 12.26
N ASN A 452 22.60 5.63 13.12
CA ASN A 452 23.73 4.79 12.71
C ASN A 452 23.71 3.48 13.46
N VAL A 453 24.12 2.38 12.81
CA VAL A 453 24.32 1.07 13.44
C VAL A 453 25.57 0.42 12.86
N GLU A 454 26.57 0.29 13.68
CA GLU A 454 27.81 -0.40 13.36
C GLU A 454 27.85 -1.78 14.05
N THR A 455 28.16 -2.81 13.29
CA THR A 455 28.25 -4.17 13.82
C THR A 455 29.61 -4.77 13.46
N ASN A 456 30.46 -5.05 14.45
CA ASN A 456 31.74 -5.69 14.27
C ASN A 456 31.82 -6.91 15.21
N LEU A 457 31.57 -8.10 14.65
CA LEU A 457 31.43 -9.35 15.41
C LEU A 457 30.36 -9.22 16.50
N ASP A 458 30.79 -9.24 17.77
CA ASP A 458 29.99 -9.10 18.99
C ASP A 458 29.98 -7.66 19.53
N HIS A 459 30.66 -6.72 18.88
CA HIS A 459 30.66 -5.31 19.25
C HIS A 459 29.68 -4.51 18.40
N ILE A 460 28.66 -3.98 19.04
CA ILE A 460 27.56 -3.24 18.42
C ILE A 460 27.59 -1.80 18.92
N ARG A 461 27.57 -0.88 18.02
CA ARG A 461 27.33 0.53 18.33
C ARG A 461 26.12 1.00 17.54
N TYR A 462 25.18 1.66 18.21
CA TYR A 462 24.09 2.35 17.57
C TYR A 462 23.86 3.71 18.22
N ASP A 463 23.41 4.64 17.41
CA ASP A 463 22.98 5.97 17.83
C ASP A 463 21.83 6.42 16.94
N PHE A 464 20.98 7.29 17.44
CA PHE A 464 19.87 7.88 16.69
C PHE A 464 19.45 9.21 17.28
N HIS A 465 18.97 10.09 16.42
CA HIS A 465 18.57 11.44 16.84
C HIS A 465 17.19 11.44 17.51
N ARG A 466 17.08 12.10 18.66
CA ARG A 466 15.81 12.40 19.32
C ARG A 466 15.67 13.89 19.55
N THR A 467 14.53 14.46 19.20
CA THR A 467 14.26 15.87 19.48
C THR A 467 13.92 16.07 20.95
N GLN A 468 14.26 17.25 21.50
CA GLN A 468 13.93 17.58 22.90
C GLN A 468 12.42 17.51 23.16
N ASN A 469 11.60 17.88 22.18
CA ASN A 469 10.14 17.77 22.31
C ASN A 469 9.67 16.32 22.55
N LEU A 470 10.27 15.33 21.88
CA LEU A 470 9.92 13.92 22.10
C LEU A 470 10.37 13.44 23.48
N ILE A 471 11.53 13.90 23.95
CA ILE A 471 12.03 13.57 25.29
C ILE A 471 11.08 14.14 26.37
N ASN A 472 10.71 15.41 26.25
CA ASN A 472 9.77 16.05 27.17
C ASN A 472 8.39 15.36 27.15
N CYS A 473 7.93 14.96 25.97
CA CYS A 473 6.67 14.21 25.82
C CYS A 473 6.75 12.84 26.50
N GLU A 474 7.88 12.13 26.39
CA GLU A 474 8.08 10.84 27.07
C GLU A 474 8.05 10.98 28.60
N GLU A 475 8.73 12.00 29.14
CA GLU A 475 8.72 12.30 30.59
C GLU A 475 7.30 12.62 31.07
N TYR A 476 6.59 13.49 30.35
CA TYR A 476 5.19 13.81 30.66
C TYR A 476 4.29 12.55 30.61
N PHE A 477 4.46 11.70 29.59
CA PHE A 477 3.69 10.47 29.44
C PHE A 477 3.97 9.50 30.58
N LYS A 478 5.21 9.34 30.99
CA LYS A 478 5.59 8.52 32.15
C LYS A 478 4.87 8.98 33.42
N ASP A 479 4.92 10.26 33.73
CA ASP A 479 4.24 10.83 34.89
C ASP A 479 2.72 10.65 34.81
N TRP A 480 2.15 10.84 33.63
CA TRP A 480 0.72 10.61 33.40
C TRP A 480 0.33 9.14 33.64
N VAL A 481 1.10 8.19 33.12
CA VAL A 481 0.85 6.73 33.32
C VAL A 481 0.85 6.39 34.81
N VAL A 482 1.85 6.87 35.56
CA VAL A 482 1.96 6.64 37.01
C VAL A 482 0.83 7.32 37.78
N ASN A 483 0.48 8.56 37.45
CA ASN A 483 -0.60 9.31 38.08
C ASN A 483 -1.99 8.68 37.84
N LYS A 484 -2.16 7.98 36.71
CA LYS A 484 -3.39 7.20 36.40
C LYS A 484 -3.40 5.81 37.10
N GLY A 485 -2.37 5.47 37.86
CA GLY A 485 -2.25 4.20 38.58
C GLY A 485 -1.82 3.03 37.72
N PHE A 486 -1.29 3.28 36.52
CA PHE A 486 -0.72 2.24 35.67
C PHE A 486 0.75 1.97 36.01
N ASN A 487 1.20 0.75 35.76
CA ASN A 487 2.59 0.37 35.97
C ASN A 487 3.45 0.75 34.76
N TYR A 488 4.23 1.84 34.88
CA TYR A 488 5.09 2.30 33.79
C TYR A 488 6.21 1.32 33.44
N SER A 489 6.76 0.58 34.44
CA SER A 489 7.77 -0.46 34.17
C SER A 489 7.23 -1.56 33.24
N LYS A 490 5.94 -1.89 33.34
CA LYS A 490 5.28 -2.80 32.40
C LYS A 490 5.17 -2.21 31.00
N VAL A 491 4.93 -0.90 30.88
CA VAL A 491 4.94 -0.19 29.60
C VAL A 491 6.32 -0.24 28.97
N GLU A 492 7.40 0.03 29.73
CA GLU A 492 8.78 -0.04 29.25
C GLU A 492 9.16 -1.44 28.77
N LEU A 493 8.80 -2.47 29.54
CA LEU A 493 9.03 -3.86 29.15
C LEU A 493 8.32 -4.19 27.83
N LEU A 494 7.04 -3.88 27.71
CA LEU A 494 6.30 -4.12 26.46
C LEU A 494 6.85 -3.30 25.29
N THR A 495 7.33 -2.08 25.52
CA THR A 495 7.98 -1.26 24.48
C THR A 495 9.24 -1.95 23.97
N SER A 496 10.08 -2.51 24.85
CA SER A 496 11.27 -3.27 24.44
C SER A 496 10.90 -4.48 23.57
N LEU A 497 9.85 -5.22 23.97
CA LEU A 497 9.35 -6.36 23.20
C LEU A 497 8.74 -5.92 21.84
N ILE A 498 8.12 -4.75 21.77
CA ILE A 498 7.62 -4.18 20.50
C ILE A 498 8.78 -3.95 19.54
N PHE A 499 9.87 -3.33 19.98
CA PHE A 499 11.06 -3.13 19.13
C PHE A 499 11.61 -4.46 18.60
N LEU A 500 11.76 -5.47 19.46
CA LEU A 500 12.19 -6.82 19.05
C LEU A 500 11.23 -7.44 18.03
N ASN A 501 9.92 -7.28 18.23
CA ASN A 501 8.89 -7.85 17.36
C ASN A 501 8.82 -7.20 15.98
N ILE A 502 9.07 -5.88 15.88
CA ILE A 502 8.99 -5.17 14.60
C ILE A 502 10.31 -5.20 13.82
N ALA A 503 11.42 -5.52 14.46
CA ALA A 503 12.74 -5.57 13.82
C ALA A 503 12.74 -6.41 12.54
N VAL A 504 12.17 -7.62 12.57
CA VAL A 504 12.10 -8.51 11.40
C VAL A 504 11.18 -8.01 10.28
N LEU A 505 10.36 -6.98 10.52
CA LEU A 505 9.43 -6.41 9.54
C LEU A 505 10.00 -5.24 8.76
N HIS A 506 11.21 -4.81 9.10
CA HIS A 506 11.85 -3.63 8.53
C HIS A 506 13.12 -4.01 7.76
N HIS A 507 13.48 -3.13 6.81
CA HIS A 507 14.67 -3.29 5.98
C HIS A 507 15.97 -2.99 6.74
N TYR A 508 17.08 -3.48 6.20
CA TYR A 508 18.42 -3.14 6.64
C TYR A 508 18.77 -1.67 6.28
N PRO A 509 19.47 -0.91 7.16
CA PRO A 509 20.01 -1.28 8.47
C PRO A 509 19.06 -0.99 9.64
N TYR A 510 17.87 -0.44 9.40
CA TYR A 510 16.91 -0.04 10.44
C TYR A 510 16.43 -1.22 11.29
N ASN A 511 16.28 -2.39 10.71
CA ASN A 511 15.95 -3.63 11.44
C ASN A 511 16.96 -3.94 12.56
N LYS A 512 18.25 -3.67 12.33
CA LYS A 512 19.31 -3.84 13.36
C LYS A 512 19.16 -2.81 14.48
N LEU A 513 18.90 -1.54 14.16
CA LEU A 513 18.64 -0.52 15.18
C LEU A 513 17.53 -0.98 16.13
N LEU A 514 16.39 -1.38 15.57
CA LEU A 514 15.23 -1.82 16.35
C LEU A 514 15.56 -3.02 17.24
N PHE A 515 16.26 -4.00 16.71
CA PHE A 515 16.64 -5.19 17.46
C PHE A 515 17.58 -4.85 18.64
N TYR A 516 18.65 -4.11 18.39
CA TYR A 516 19.63 -3.77 19.42
C TYR A 516 19.09 -2.77 20.44
N LEU A 517 18.24 -1.85 20.04
CA LEU A 517 17.52 -0.97 20.94
C LEU A 517 16.60 -1.79 21.86
N GLY A 518 15.79 -2.70 21.29
CA GLY A 518 14.91 -3.56 22.06
C GLY A 518 15.67 -4.48 23.03
N LYS A 519 16.78 -5.09 22.60
CA LYS A 519 17.64 -5.93 23.43
C LYS A 519 18.27 -5.12 24.59
N SER A 520 18.77 -3.91 24.31
CA SER A 520 19.35 -3.04 25.33
C SER A 520 18.31 -2.57 26.36
N MET A 521 17.11 -2.19 25.93
CA MET A 521 16.03 -1.80 26.83
C MET A 521 15.57 -2.97 27.70
N LEU A 522 15.40 -4.15 27.12
CA LEU A 522 15.04 -5.37 27.87
C LEU A 522 16.08 -5.70 28.91
N TYR A 523 17.37 -5.65 28.55
CA TYR A 523 18.46 -5.91 29.50
C TYR A 523 18.51 -4.88 30.63
N LYS A 524 18.34 -3.59 30.32
CA LYS A 524 18.24 -2.51 31.32
C LYS A 524 17.10 -2.76 32.31
N TYR A 525 15.94 -3.21 31.82
CA TYR A 525 14.78 -3.53 32.65
C TYR A 525 15.07 -4.71 33.60
N LEU A 526 15.74 -5.76 33.13
CA LEU A 526 15.99 -7.00 33.88
C LEU A 526 17.15 -6.92 34.84
N ARG A 527 17.95 -5.85 34.86
CA ARG A 527 19.08 -5.72 35.79
C ARG A 527 18.63 -5.68 37.24
N PRO A 528 19.37 -6.36 38.18
CA PRO A 528 19.03 -6.42 39.62
C PRO A 528 18.90 -5.05 40.31
N GLU A 529 19.61 -4.04 39.81
CA GLU A 529 19.61 -2.69 40.37
C GLU A 529 18.25 -1.96 40.19
N ASN A 530 17.40 -2.42 39.29
CA ASN A 530 16.06 -1.85 39.04
C ASN A 530 14.92 -2.61 39.72
N ASN A 531 15.17 -3.82 40.25
CA ASN A 531 14.15 -4.65 40.91
C ASN A 531 13.87 -4.26 42.38
N ASN A 532 14.53 -3.22 42.89
CA ASN A 532 14.38 -2.73 44.28
C ASN A 532 13.66 -1.36 44.35
N LYS A 533 12.92 -0.96 43.32
CA LYS A 533 12.11 0.28 43.35
C LYS A 533 10.62 0.02 43.19
#